data_e4ef41292fe2ffb2cadc7a771475e0f9
#
_entry.id   e4ef41292fe2ffb2cadc7a771475e0f9
#
_cell.length_a   1.000
_cell.length_b   1.000
_cell.length_c   1.000
_cell.angle_alpha   90.00
_cell.angle_beta   90.00
_cell.angle_gamma   90.00
#
_symmetry.space_group_name_H-M   'P 1'
#
loop_
_entity.id
_entity.type
_entity.pdbx_description
1 polymer ?
#
loop_
_entity_poly.entity_id
_entity_poly.type
_entity_poly.pdbx_seq_one_letter_code
_entity_poly.pdbx_strand_id
1 'polypeptide(L)'
;MKKTIVFILILAVSQLIPCLAAERNIVSINEETFPDPNFRAWLLAQDYGQDGLLTDEEIQGITKINFYGRHIENLEGIKLFTALKEMDCSESGLTSLDVSGCTELTELLCYMNDISSLNLSGCSSLRKLWCYNNPLRELDLSSCTALTNLNCHKNLLTRLDLAACTELDILKCYENQLQALDLSACPKLTNIDCIENSISELDLSAQSELKRLSCGGNPITSLDLSKCPRLEYLTCMNNQLRSLDLSSHEELTMVFCGNNQIAELNLSGCTALNYLDLLENPLQKLNISGCTSMKKLDVQSIGLTGLDASDCTALQKLDCSQNRLTSLNVSGCSALTDMRCYENQLTSLDVSGAPSLRYIYCSQNHIRSEGMDVLVASLPNTNSGNFYVYEEDSDDRNAISYDQVDVAQAKGWMVLSLFKGKWLEYDGEAPESVASVPSEKADGPWYDLQGRRLQMVPQKGIYIQNGKKKTHP
;
A
#
# COMPACT_ATOMS: atom_id res chain seq x y z
N MET A 1 6.25 -45.11 -87.19
CA MET A 1 6.90 -44.83 -85.91
C MET A 1 6.87 -43.33 -85.49
N LYS A 2 6.33 -42.38 -86.26
CA LYS A 2 6.25 -40.96 -85.85
C LYS A 2 4.89 -40.51 -85.26
N LYS A 3 3.86 -41.33 -85.31
CA LYS A 3 2.51 -41.00 -84.75
C LYS A 3 2.28 -41.51 -83.30
N THR A 4 3.08 -42.44 -82.86
CA THR A 4 2.91 -43.04 -81.54
C THR A 4 3.65 -42.27 -80.40
N ILE A 5 4.67 -41.48 -80.80
CA ILE A 5 5.47 -40.68 -79.85
C ILE A 5 4.73 -39.38 -79.43
N VAL A 6 3.89 -38.83 -80.34
CA VAL A 6 3.14 -37.59 -80.05
C VAL A 6 1.97 -37.86 -79.06
N PHE A 7 1.40 -39.07 -79.05
CA PHE A 7 0.31 -39.44 -78.12
C PHE A 7 0.78 -39.74 -76.73
N ILE A 8 2.02 -40.21 -76.56
CA ILE A 8 2.60 -40.48 -75.23
C ILE A 8 3.05 -39.17 -74.54
N LEU A 9 3.46 -38.14 -75.34
CA LEU A 9 3.83 -36.86 -74.74
C LEU A 9 2.63 -36.00 -74.36
N ILE A 10 1.44 -36.20 -74.95
CA ILE A 10 0.21 -35.51 -74.58
C ILE A 10 -0.42 -36.13 -73.35
N LEU A 11 -0.29 -37.46 -73.17
CA LEU A 11 -0.77 -38.10 -71.90
C LEU A 11 0.15 -37.84 -70.71
N ALA A 12 1.46 -37.60 -70.93
CA ALA A 12 2.38 -37.28 -69.86
C ALA A 12 2.23 -35.84 -69.33
N VAL A 13 1.74 -34.91 -70.16
CA VAL A 13 1.47 -33.53 -69.78
C VAL A 13 0.12 -33.34 -69.09
N SER A 14 -0.86 -34.25 -69.32
CA SER A 14 -2.17 -34.20 -68.71
C SER A 14 -2.22 -34.84 -67.31
N GLN A 15 -1.16 -35.52 -66.87
CA GLN A 15 -1.04 -36.07 -65.49
C GLN A 15 -0.16 -35.28 -64.55
N LEU A 16 0.42 -34.14 -65.04
CA LEU A 16 1.28 -33.28 -64.26
C LEU A 16 0.61 -31.97 -63.79
N ILE A 17 -0.70 -31.85 -63.96
CA ILE A 17 -1.44 -30.64 -63.54
C ILE A 17 -2.69 -30.98 -62.73
N PRO A 18 -2.59 -31.83 -61.70
CA PRO A 18 -3.49 -31.70 -60.57
C PRO A 18 -2.69 -31.65 -59.25
N CYS A 19 -1.78 -30.73 -59.12
CA CYS A 19 -1.06 -30.56 -57.85
C CYS A 19 -0.69 -29.12 -57.54
N LEU A 20 -1.53 -28.17 -57.99
CA LEU A 20 -1.35 -26.75 -57.60
C LEU A 20 -2.64 -25.95 -57.81
N ALA A 21 -3.75 -26.47 -57.40
CA ALA A 21 -4.89 -25.64 -57.04
C ALA A 21 -5.33 -26.07 -55.63
N ALA A 22 -4.54 -25.79 -54.64
CA ALA A 22 -5.10 -25.43 -53.34
C ALA A 22 -6.12 -24.33 -53.67
N GLU A 23 -7.41 -24.62 -53.53
CA GLU A 23 -8.44 -23.58 -53.62
C GLU A 23 -7.99 -22.47 -52.70
N ARG A 24 -7.50 -21.34 -53.22
CA ARG A 24 -7.19 -20.17 -52.44
C ARG A 24 -8.53 -19.67 -51.92
N ASN A 25 -8.81 -19.91 -50.66
CA ASN A 25 -9.95 -19.28 -50.03
C ASN A 25 -9.70 -17.77 -50.06
N ILE A 26 -10.53 -17.08 -50.80
CA ILE A 26 -10.49 -15.61 -50.87
C ILE A 26 -11.69 -15.10 -50.11
N VAL A 27 -11.43 -14.28 -49.11
CA VAL A 27 -12.46 -13.65 -48.28
C VAL A 27 -12.70 -12.22 -48.77
N SER A 28 -13.94 -11.91 -49.08
CA SER A 28 -14.31 -10.54 -49.48
C SER A 28 -14.46 -9.64 -48.26
N ILE A 29 -13.89 -8.42 -48.32
CA ILE A 29 -14.08 -7.39 -47.32
C ILE A 29 -15.41 -6.67 -47.61
N ASN A 30 -16.51 -7.24 -47.16
CA ASN A 30 -17.85 -6.74 -47.41
C ASN A 30 -18.71 -6.76 -46.13
N GLU A 31 -19.94 -6.32 -46.23
CA GLU A 31 -20.88 -6.21 -45.07
C GLU A 31 -21.32 -7.57 -44.53
N GLU A 32 -21.29 -8.62 -45.33
CA GLU A 32 -21.64 -9.98 -44.89
C GLU A 32 -20.53 -10.61 -44.06
N THR A 33 -19.25 -10.40 -44.41
CA THR A 33 -18.10 -10.98 -43.72
C THR A 33 -17.65 -10.12 -42.53
N PHE A 34 -17.69 -8.80 -42.68
CA PHE A 34 -17.28 -7.80 -41.68
C PHE A 34 -18.38 -6.75 -41.56
N PRO A 35 -19.42 -6.94 -40.73
CA PRO A 35 -20.59 -6.08 -40.66
C PRO A 35 -20.31 -4.65 -40.21
N ASP A 36 -19.27 -4.45 -39.40
CA ASP A 36 -18.92 -3.13 -38.88
C ASP A 36 -18.25 -2.26 -39.97
N PRO A 37 -18.77 -1.07 -40.32
CA PRO A 37 -18.22 -0.22 -41.36
C PRO A 37 -16.83 0.33 -41.02
N ASN A 38 -16.53 0.57 -39.74
CA ASN A 38 -15.21 1.08 -39.34
C ASN A 38 -14.17 -0.05 -39.38
N PHE A 39 -14.58 -1.29 -39.06
CA PHE A 39 -13.71 -2.45 -39.24
C PHE A 39 -13.37 -2.67 -40.69
N ARG A 40 -14.39 -2.63 -41.59
CA ARG A 40 -14.14 -2.72 -43.05
C ARG A 40 -13.23 -1.59 -43.54
N ALA A 41 -13.51 -0.35 -43.13
CA ALA A 41 -12.69 0.80 -43.52
C ALA A 41 -11.24 0.65 -43.07
N TRP A 42 -11.04 0.08 -41.84
CA TRP A 42 -9.70 -0.20 -41.33
C TRP A 42 -8.99 -1.27 -42.15
N LEU A 43 -9.66 -2.38 -42.51
CA LEU A 43 -9.10 -3.44 -43.35
C LEU A 43 -8.70 -2.91 -44.74
N LEU A 44 -9.60 -2.15 -45.40
CA LEU A 44 -9.38 -1.56 -46.72
C LEU A 44 -8.25 -0.52 -46.73
N ALA A 45 -7.89 0.05 -45.58
CA ALA A 45 -6.79 0.98 -45.45
C ALA A 45 -5.43 0.30 -45.28
N GLN A 46 -5.40 -1.02 -45.06
CA GLN A 46 -4.15 -1.78 -44.98
C GLN A 46 -3.66 -2.16 -46.39
N ASP A 47 -2.35 -2.33 -46.54
CA ASP A 47 -1.74 -2.69 -47.84
C ASP A 47 -2.32 -4.00 -48.41
N TYR A 48 -2.69 -4.95 -47.56
CA TYR A 48 -3.27 -6.25 -47.92
C TYR A 48 -4.77 -6.22 -48.23
N GLY A 49 -5.47 -5.14 -47.91
CA GLY A 49 -6.93 -5.03 -48.08
C GLY A 49 -7.38 -4.10 -49.19
N GLN A 50 -6.48 -3.43 -49.92
CA GLN A 50 -6.81 -2.36 -50.87
C GLN A 50 -7.64 -2.81 -52.06
N ASP A 51 -7.55 -4.07 -52.43
CA ASP A 51 -8.35 -4.65 -53.55
C ASP A 51 -9.73 -5.16 -53.06
N GLY A 52 -10.03 -5.05 -51.77
CA GLY A 52 -11.28 -5.51 -51.16
C GLY A 52 -11.35 -7.02 -50.93
N LEU A 53 -10.24 -7.72 -51.03
CA LEU A 53 -10.12 -9.15 -50.87
C LEU A 53 -9.01 -9.47 -49.86
N LEU A 54 -9.13 -10.61 -49.18
CA LEU A 54 -8.10 -11.18 -48.32
C LEU A 54 -7.82 -12.61 -48.76
N THR A 55 -6.61 -12.90 -49.14
CA THR A 55 -6.13 -14.25 -49.45
C THR A 55 -5.76 -14.99 -48.15
N ASP A 56 -5.71 -16.32 -48.17
CA ASP A 56 -5.22 -17.14 -47.05
C ASP A 56 -3.81 -16.68 -46.59
N GLU A 57 -2.96 -16.27 -47.52
CA GLU A 57 -1.58 -15.86 -47.30
C GLU A 57 -1.54 -14.51 -46.52
N GLU A 58 -2.42 -13.57 -46.90
CA GLU A 58 -2.59 -12.29 -46.20
C GLU A 58 -3.19 -12.48 -44.82
N ILE A 59 -4.23 -13.29 -44.71
CA ILE A 59 -4.85 -13.63 -43.40
C ILE A 59 -3.81 -14.24 -42.46
N GLN A 60 -2.97 -15.19 -42.93
CA GLN A 60 -1.90 -15.77 -42.13
C GLN A 60 -0.76 -14.78 -41.81
N GLY A 61 -0.60 -13.76 -42.62
CA GLY A 61 0.36 -12.67 -42.41
C GLY A 61 -0.08 -11.67 -41.32
N ILE A 62 -1.39 -11.61 -40.99
CA ILE A 62 -1.94 -10.68 -40.02
C ILE A 62 -1.76 -11.25 -38.61
N THR A 63 -0.67 -10.86 -37.95
CA THR A 63 -0.32 -11.31 -36.60
C THR A 63 -0.61 -10.26 -35.52
N LYS A 64 -0.92 -9.01 -35.90
CA LYS A 64 -1.20 -7.91 -34.98
C LYS A 64 -2.30 -7.02 -35.50
N ILE A 65 -3.26 -6.71 -34.65
CA ILE A 65 -4.37 -5.79 -34.91
C ILE A 65 -4.46 -4.78 -33.77
N ASN A 66 -4.58 -3.49 -34.17
CA ASN A 66 -4.79 -2.42 -33.18
C ASN A 66 -5.98 -1.55 -33.60
N PHE A 67 -7.04 -1.63 -32.80
CA PHE A 67 -8.28 -0.87 -32.94
C PHE A 67 -8.51 0.14 -31.82
N TYR A 68 -7.53 0.40 -30.99
CA TYR A 68 -7.65 1.30 -29.84
C TYR A 68 -8.36 2.62 -30.21
N GLY A 69 -9.48 2.89 -29.55
CA GLY A 69 -10.23 4.14 -29.71
C GLY A 69 -10.89 4.35 -31.09
N ARG A 70 -11.10 3.29 -31.90
CA ARG A 70 -11.55 3.44 -33.30
C ARG A 70 -13.06 3.33 -33.50
N HIS A 71 -13.86 3.22 -32.43
CA HIS A 71 -15.31 3.06 -32.49
C HIS A 71 -15.76 1.93 -33.43
N ILE A 72 -15.15 0.75 -33.26
CA ILE A 72 -15.53 -0.49 -33.95
C ILE A 72 -16.41 -1.26 -32.97
N GLU A 73 -17.71 -1.24 -33.18
CA GLU A 73 -18.69 -1.79 -32.24
C GLU A 73 -18.96 -3.29 -32.43
N ASN A 74 -18.56 -3.83 -33.59
CA ASN A 74 -18.74 -5.24 -33.92
C ASN A 74 -17.48 -5.80 -34.64
N LEU A 75 -16.89 -6.84 -34.03
CA LEU A 75 -15.73 -7.54 -34.58
C LEU A 75 -16.08 -8.91 -35.17
N GLU A 76 -17.30 -9.10 -35.69
CA GLU A 76 -17.60 -10.28 -36.50
C GLU A 76 -16.64 -10.36 -37.68
N GLY A 77 -16.14 -11.56 -38.01
CA GLY A 77 -15.08 -11.78 -38.96
C GLY A 77 -13.67 -11.86 -38.36
N ILE A 78 -13.45 -11.42 -37.08
CA ILE A 78 -12.14 -11.48 -36.42
C ILE A 78 -11.57 -12.90 -36.32
N LYS A 79 -12.43 -13.91 -36.23
CA LYS A 79 -12.04 -15.33 -36.14
C LYS A 79 -11.32 -15.86 -37.37
N LEU A 80 -11.41 -15.16 -38.51
CA LEU A 80 -10.68 -15.52 -39.72
C LEU A 80 -9.16 -15.34 -39.58
N PHE A 81 -8.72 -14.45 -38.67
CA PHE A 81 -7.30 -14.16 -38.45
C PHE A 81 -6.68 -15.16 -37.47
N THR A 82 -6.58 -16.42 -37.90
CA THR A 82 -6.13 -17.54 -37.03
C THR A 82 -4.67 -17.44 -36.59
N ALA A 83 -3.82 -16.66 -37.32
CA ALA A 83 -2.43 -16.38 -36.96
C ALA A 83 -2.25 -15.15 -36.07
N LEU A 84 -3.35 -14.51 -35.63
CA LEU A 84 -3.33 -13.31 -34.80
C LEU A 84 -2.70 -13.61 -33.44
N LYS A 85 -1.67 -12.84 -33.07
CA LYS A 85 -0.93 -12.99 -31.79
C LYS A 85 -1.21 -11.85 -30.81
N GLU A 86 -1.41 -10.65 -31.33
CA GLU A 86 -1.66 -9.47 -30.49
C GLU A 86 -2.88 -8.72 -31.00
N MET A 87 -3.81 -8.42 -30.09
CA MET A 87 -4.99 -7.64 -30.40
C MET A 87 -5.24 -6.59 -29.33
N ASP A 88 -5.41 -5.34 -29.76
CA ASP A 88 -5.87 -4.23 -28.94
C ASP A 88 -7.15 -3.65 -29.57
N CYS A 89 -8.28 -3.86 -28.90
CA CYS A 89 -9.59 -3.31 -29.22
C CYS A 89 -10.19 -2.52 -28.06
N SER A 90 -9.32 -1.97 -27.20
CA SER A 90 -9.74 -1.18 -26.06
C SER A 90 -10.37 0.13 -26.50
N GLU A 91 -11.29 0.66 -25.65
CA GLU A 91 -11.97 1.96 -25.85
C GLU A 91 -12.70 2.08 -27.21
N SER A 92 -13.26 0.98 -27.73
CA SER A 92 -13.85 0.92 -29.07
C SER A 92 -15.39 0.92 -29.08
N GLY A 93 -16.04 0.74 -27.92
CA GLY A 93 -17.51 0.66 -27.80
C GLY A 93 -18.08 -0.74 -28.05
N LEU A 94 -17.24 -1.78 -27.98
CA LEU A 94 -17.66 -3.17 -28.17
C LEU A 94 -18.64 -3.60 -27.09
N THR A 95 -19.71 -4.29 -27.47
CA THR A 95 -20.71 -4.88 -26.56
C THR A 95 -20.52 -6.39 -26.36
N SER A 96 -19.82 -7.04 -27.28
CA SER A 96 -19.41 -8.43 -27.21
C SER A 96 -18.11 -8.66 -27.99
N LEU A 97 -17.37 -9.71 -27.63
CA LEU A 97 -16.16 -10.10 -28.33
C LEU A 97 -16.03 -11.62 -28.39
N ASP A 98 -15.86 -12.18 -29.58
CA ASP A 98 -15.60 -13.59 -29.79
C ASP A 98 -14.30 -13.77 -30.58
N VAL A 99 -13.25 -14.22 -29.89
CA VAL A 99 -11.92 -14.51 -30.46
C VAL A 99 -11.60 -16.01 -30.48
N SER A 100 -12.62 -16.87 -30.42
CA SER A 100 -12.44 -18.33 -30.35
C SER A 100 -11.69 -18.96 -31.54
N GLY A 101 -11.61 -18.27 -32.69
CA GLY A 101 -10.79 -18.70 -33.83
C GLY A 101 -9.31 -18.29 -33.77
N CYS A 102 -8.95 -17.37 -32.88
CA CYS A 102 -7.59 -16.78 -32.79
C CYS A 102 -6.71 -17.64 -31.88
N THR A 103 -6.39 -18.87 -32.27
CA THR A 103 -5.73 -19.87 -31.42
C THR A 103 -4.27 -19.53 -31.08
N GLU A 104 -3.62 -18.71 -31.90
CA GLU A 104 -2.25 -18.20 -31.70
C GLU A 104 -2.19 -16.94 -30.81
N LEU A 105 -3.35 -16.43 -30.36
CA LEU A 105 -3.43 -15.18 -29.60
C LEU A 105 -2.67 -15.27 -28.27
N THR A 106 -1.70 -14.40 -28.09
CA THR A 106 -0.86 -14.32 -26.90
C THR A 106 -1.17 -13.10 -26.03
N GLU A 107 -1.68 -12.01 -26.64
CA GLU A 107 -2.07 -10.80 -25.95
C GLU A 107 -3.43 -10.29 -26.47
N LEU A 108 -4.38 -10.09 -25.54
CA LEU A 108 -5.67 -9.47 -25.79
C LEU A 108 -5.90 -8.31 -24.86
N LEU A 109 -6.04 -7.11 -25.40
CA LEU A 109 -6.45 -5.90 -24.70
C LEU A 109 -7.84 -5.51 -25.22
N CYS A 110 -8.84 -5.58 -24.34
CA CYS A 110 -10.24 -5.23 -24.65
C CYS A 110 -10.91 -4.44 -23.53
N TYR A 111 -10.09 -3.71 -22.75
CA TYR A 111 -10.54 -2.92 -21.61
C TYR A 111 -11.33 -1.67 -22.04
N MET A 112 -12.09 -1.09 -21.10
CA MET A 112 -12.87 0.15 -21.32
C MET A 112 -13.79 0.05 -22.53
N ASN A 113 -14.61 -0.99 -22.55
CA ASN A 113 -15.68 -1.22 -23.51
C ASN A 113 -17.01 -1.51 -22.78
N ASP A 114 -18.04 -1.87 -23.50
CA ASP A 114 -19.34 -2.30 -22.97
C ASP A 114 -19.53 -3.82 -23.12
N ILE A 115 -18.43 -4.60 -23.10
CA ILE A 115 -18.43 -6.04 -23.32
C ILE A 115 -19.14 -6.75 -22.17
N SER A 116 -20.30 -7.33 -22.48
CA SER A 116 -21.05 -8.19 -21.56
C SER A 116 -20.83 -9.69 -21.80
N SER A 117 -20.26 -10.06 -22.96
CA SER A 117 -19.92 -11.46 -23.33
C SER A 117 -18.57 -11.49 -24.01
N LEU A 118 -17.64 -12.30 -23.49
CA LEU A 118 -16.29 -12.51 -24.00
C LEU A 118 -16.06 -14.01 -24.20
N ASN A 119 -15.84 -14.45 -25.46
CA ASN A 119 -15.56 -15.85 -25.78
C ASN A 119 -14.07 -16.03 -26.10
N LEU A 120 -13.37 -16.79 -25.25
CA LEU A 120 -11.95 -17.12 -25.31
C LEU A 120 -11.69 -18.60 -25.64
N SER A 121 -12.71 -19.34 -26.09
CA SER A 121 -12.58 -20.78 -26.36
C SER A 121 -11.46 -21.05 -27.37
N GLY A 122 -10.54 -21.95 -27.02
CA GLY A 122 -9.38 -22.30 -27.86
C GLY A 122 -8.18 -21.34 -27.76
N CYS A 123 -8.24 -20.24 -27.00
CA CYS A 123 -7.13 -19.31 -26.82
C CYS A 123 -6.07 -19.87 -25.83
N SER A 124 -5.55 -21.07 -26.10
CA SER A 124 -4.61 -21.75 -25.20
C SER A 124 -3.21 -21.11 -25.15
N SER A 125 -2.87 -20.28 -26.13
CA SER A 125 -1.61 -19.53 -26.20
C SER A 125 -1.66 -18.19 -25.45
N LEU A 126 -2.85 -17.77 -24.94
CA LEU A 126 -3.08 -16.46 -24.36
C LEU A 126 -2.30 -16.31 -23.04
N ARG A 127 -1.38 -15.34 -23.01
CA ARG A 127 -0.50 -15.02 -21.87
C ARG A 127 -0.95 -13.78 -21.12
N LYS A 128 -1.51 -12.81 -21.84
CA LYS A 128 -1.95 -11.53 -21.27
C LYS A 128 -3.38 -11.23 -21.70
N LEU A 129 -4.27 -11.09 -20.72
CA LEU A 129 -5.65 -10.68 -20.91
C LEU A 129 -5.96 -9.46 -20.05
N TRP A 130 -6.27 -8.34 -20.71
CA TRP A 130 -6.79 -7.15 -20.05
C TRP A 130 -8.20 -6.85 -20.54
N CYS A 131 -9.19 -7.19 -19.73
CA CYS A 131 -10.62 -7.00 -20.00
C CYS A 131 -11.31 -6.15 -18.92
N TYR A 132 -10.53 -5.32 -18.22
CA TYR A 132 -11.04 -4.49 -17.14
C TYR A 132 -11.97 -3.37 -17.63
N ASN A 133 -12.80 -2.85 -16.71
CA ASN A 133 -13.77 -1.81 -16.99
C ASN A 133 -14.71 -2.18 -18.15
N ASN A 134 -15.43 -3.30 -17.94
CA ASN A 134 -16.48 -3.85 -18.78
C ASN A 134 -17.64 -4.34 -17.89
N PRO A 135 -18.86 -4.54 -18.40
CA PRO A 135 -19.95 -5.11 -17.63
C PRO A 135 -20.00 -6.66 -17.65
N LEU A 136 -18.82 -7.35 -17.63
CA LEU A 136 -18.75 -8.80 -17.61
C LEU A 136 -19.32 -9.36 -16.30
N ARG A 137 -20.27 -10.29 -16.39
CA ARG A 137 -20.83 -11.04 -15.26
C ARG A 137 -20.20 -12.41 -15.06
N GLU A 138 -19.58 -12.94 -16.11
CA GLU A 138 -18.83 -14.19 -16.14
C GLU A 138 -17.62 -14.06 -17.06
N LEU A 139 -16.59 -14.85 -16.78
CA LEU A 139 -15.36 -14.90 -17.56
C LEU A 139 -14.88 -16.35 -17.57
N ASP A 140 -14.99 -17.02 -18.73
CA ASP A 140 -14.52 -18.39 -18.91
C ASP A 140 -13.04 -18.39 -19.33
N LEU A 141 -12.18 -18.89 -18.47
CA LEU A 141 -10.74 -19.02 -18.67
C LEU A 141 -10.29 -20.47 -18.87
N SER A 142 -11.22 -21.42 -19.02
CA SER A 142 -10.93 -22.85 -19.10
C SER A 142 -9.97 -23.23 -20.23
N SER A 143 -9.93 -22.45 -21.32
CA SER A 143 -8.99 -22.63 -22.44
C SER A 143 -7.67 -21.87 -22.25
N CYS A 144 -7.53 -20.95 -21.30
CA CYS A 144 -6.41 -20.01 -21.20
C CYS A 144 -5.25 -20.57 -20.34
N THR A 145 -4.74 -21.75 -20.71
CA THR A 145 -3.76 -22.50 -19.90
C THR A 145 -2.37 -21.86 -19.82
N ALA A 146 -2.03 -20.98 -20.76
CA ALA A 146 -0.75 -20.24 -20.76
C ALA A 146 -0.84 -18.86 -20.08
N LEU A 147 -1.97 -18.50 -19.46
CA LEU A 147 -2.23 -17.18 -18.94
C LEU A 147 -1.28 -16.85 -17.77
N THR A 148 -0.52 -15.77 -17.93
CA THR A 148 0.42 -15.26 -16.90
C THR A 148 -0.02 -13.94 -16.28
N ASN A 149 -0.80 -13.13 -17.02
CA ASN A 149 -1.23 -11.82 -16.57
C ASN A 149 -2.72 -11.61 -16.88
N LEU A 150 -3.53 -11.62 -15.83
CA LEU A 150 -4.96 -11.34 -15.90
C LEU A 150 -5.29 -10.02 -15.21
N ASN A 151 -5.92 -9.13 -15.96
CA ASN A 151 -6.49 -7.91 -15.43
C ASN A 151 -7.96 -7.81 -15.83
N CYS A 152 -8.84 -8.14 -14.89
CA CYS A 152 -10.30 -8.15 -15.05
C CYS A 152 -11.02 -7.27 -14.01
N HIS A 153 -10.34 -6.25 -13.46
CA HIS A 153 -10.92 -5.34 -12.48
C HIS A 153 -12.06 -4.50 -13.07
N LYS A 154 -12.88 -3.92 -12.21
CA LYS A 154 -14.04 -3.10 -12.63
C LYS A 154 -14.95 -3.84 -13.62
N ASN A 155 -15.43 -5.00 -13.20
CA ASN A 155 -16.44 -5.77 -13.88
C ASN A 155 -17.60 -6.11 -12.89
N LEU A 156 -18.48 -7.00 -13.27
CA LEU A 156 -19.60 -7.45 -12.46
C LEU A 156 -19.49 -8.94 -12.09
N LEU A 157 -18.24 -9.44 -11.99
CA LEU A 157 -17.96 -10.85 -11.75
C LEU A 157 -18.35 -11.24 -10.32
N THR A 158 -19.19 -12.28 -10.19
CA THR A 158 -19.54 -12.87 -8.89
C THR A 158 -18.72 -14.10 -8.55
N ARG A 159 -18.03 -14.68 -9.53
CA ARG A 159 -17.10 -15.80 -9.43
C ARG A 159 -15.99 -15.66 -10.47
N LEU A 160 -14.85 -16.23 -10.19
CA LEU A 160 -13.70 -16.30 -11.10
C LEU A 160 -13.05 -17.68 -10.93
N ASP A 161 -13.12 -18.51 -11.96
CA ASP A 161 -12.49 -19.82 -11.98
C ASP A 161 -11.11 -19.73 -12.61
N LEU A 162 -10.08 -20.06 -11.83
CA LEU A 162 -8.67 -20.00 -12.22
C LEU A 162 -8.04 -21.42 -12.34
N ALA A 163 -8.82 -22.49 -12.28
CA ALA A 163 -8.31 -23.85 -12.24
C ALA A 163 -7.41 -24.23 -13.44
N ALA A 164 -7.63 -23.61 -14.61
CA ALA A 164 -6.80 -23.82 -15.80
C ALA A 164 -5.57 -22.89 -15.87
N CYS A 165 -5.51 -21.83 -15.04
CA CYS A 165 -4.51 -20.74 -15.15
C CYS A 165 -3.28 -21.03 -14.29
N THR A 166 -2.63 -22.18 -14.44
CA THR A 166 -1.54 -22.65 -13.58
C THR A 166 -0.23 -21.85 -13.74
N GLU A 167 -0.10 -21.06 -14.79
CA GLU A 167 1.05 -20.20 -15.08
C GLU A 167 0.86 -18.74 -14.60
N LEU A 168 -0.26 -18.45 -13.91
CA LEU A 168 -0.62 -17.08 -13.53
C LEU A 168 0.38 -16.50 -12.53
N ASP A 169 0.93 -15.33 -12.88
CA ASP A 169 1.89 -14.54 -12.10
C ASP A 169 1.23 -13.27 -11.52
N ILE A 170 0.40 -12.61 -12.34
CA ILE A 170 -0.26 -11.36 -11.95
C ILE A 170 -1.77 -11.51 -12.09
N LEU A 171 -2.49 -11.31 -10.99
CA LEU A 171 -3.95 -11.26 -10.92
C LEU A 171 -4.42 -9.91 -10.42
N LYS A 172 -5.22 -9.19 -11.21
CA LYS A 172 -5.95 -7.99 -10.80
C LYS A 172 -7.44 -8.18 -11.06
N CYS A 173 -8.20 -8.39 -9.99
CA CYS A 173 -9.65 -8.61 -10.03
C CYS A 173 -10.41 -7.69 -9.06
N TYR A 174 -9.81 -6.54 -8.70
CA TYR A 174 -10.41 -5.59 -7.79
C TYR A 174 -11.67 -4.92 -8.37
N GLU A 175 -12.51 -4.34 -7.49
CA GLU A 175 -13.80 -3.73 -7.88
C GLU A 175 -14.66 -4.69 -8.74
N ASN A 176 -14.99 -5.84 -8.14
CA ASN A 176 -15.93 -6.84 -8.65
C ASN A 176 -16.92 -7.24 -7.52
N GLN A 177 -17.63 -8.35 -7.68
CA GLN A 177 -18.61 -8.85 -6.71
C GLN A 177 -18.25 -10.28 -6.27
N LEU A 178 -16.94 -10.61 -6.25
CA LEU A 178 -16.45 -11.94 -5.92
C LEU A 178 -16.74 -12.27 -4.46
N GLN A 179 -17.38 -13.41 -4.20
CA GLN A 179 -17.66 -13.90 -2.84
C GLN A 179 -16.57 -14.86 -2.33
N ALA A 180 -15.85 -15.47 -3.22
CA ALA A 180 -14.70 -16.34 -2.96
C ALA A 180 -13.68 -16.22 -4.09
N LEU A 181 -12.43 -16.56 -3.79
CA LEU A 181 -11.34 -16.59 -4.75
C LEU A 181 -10.45 -17.79 -4.43
N ASP A 182 -10.53 -18.83 -5.26
CA ASP A 182 -9.68 -20.03 -5.15
C ASP A 182 -8.39 -19.80 -5.95
N LEU A 183 -7.26 -19.77 -5.24
CA LEU A 183 -5.92 -19.56 -5.79
C LEU A 183 -5.06 -20.83 -5.79
N SER A 184 -5.62 -21.96 -5.37
CA SER A 184 -4.88 -23.22 -5.17
C SER A 184 -4.18 -23.73 -6.42
N ALA A 185 -4.74 -23.46 -7.61
CA ALA A 185 -4.16 -23.82 -8.90
C ALA A 185 -3.07 -22.86 -9.41
N CYS A 186 -2.84 -21.72 -8.74
CA CYS A 186 -1.98 -20.65 -9.23
C CYS A 186 -0.75 -20.41 -8.32
N PRO A 187 0.16 -21.39 -8.13
CA PRO A 187 1.28 -21.28 -7.18
C PRO A 187 2.37 -20.28 -7.59
N LYS A 188 2.34 -19.78 -8.83
CA LYS A 188 3.33 -18.83 -9.37
C LYS A 188 2.96 -17.36 -9.13
N LEU A 189 1.81 -17.09 -8.51
CA LEU A 189 1.36 -15.73 -8.26
C LEU A 189 2.36 -14.94 -7.41
N THR A 190 2.84 -13.83 -7.99
CA THR A 190 3.69 -12.84 -7.29
C THR A 190 2.90 -11.59 -6.92
N ASN A 191 1.80 -11.29 -7.62
CA ASN A 191 0.99 -10.11 -7.40
C ASN A 191 -0.50 -10.43 -7.44
N ILE A 192 -1.21 -10.20 -6.33
CA ILE A 192 -2.65 -10.36 -6.20
C ILE A 192 -3.26 -9.02 -5.79
N ASP A 193 -4.21 -8.54 -6.58
CA ASP A 193 -5.03 -7.38 -6.27
C ASP A 193 -6.51 -7.75 -6.41
N CYS A 194 -7.17 -7.94 -5.26
CA CYS A 194 -8.57 -8.28 -5.14
C CYS A 194 -9.35 -7.29 -4.25
N ILE A 195 -8.87 -6.03 -4.17
CA ILE A 195 -9.50 -4.94 -3.43
C ILE A 195 -10.97 -4.78 -3.85
N GLU A 196 -11.82 -4.37 -2.91
CA GLU A 196 -13.23 -4.06 -3.16
C GLU A 196 -13.99 -5.19 -3.86
N ASN A 197 -14.15 -6.27 -3.11
CA ASN A 197 -14.98 -7.42 -3.42
C ASN A 197 -15.82 -7.82 -2.18
N SER A 198 -16.38 -9.02 -2.18
CA SER A 198 -17.14 -9.59 -1.06
C SER A 198 -16.49 -10.86 -0.51
N ILE A 199 -15.16 -10.96 -0.60
CA ILE A 199 -14.38 -12.14 -0.21
C ILE A 199 -14.29 -12.17 1.32
N SER A 200 -14.81 -13.24 1.93
CA SER A 200 -14.78 -13.41 3.39
C SER A 200 -13.59 -14.23 3.89
N GLU A 201 -13.03 -15.07 3.02
CA GLU A 201 -11.89 -15.96 3.30
C GLU A 201 -10.94 -15.94 2.12
N LEU A 202 -9.64 -15.91 2.38
CA LEU A 202 -8.59 -15.94 1.36
C LEU A 202 -7.52 -16.94 1.78
N ASP A 203 -7.46 -18.08 1.10
CA ASP A 203 -6.43 -19.11 1.31
C ASP A 203 -5.20 -18.79 0.44
N LEU A 204 -4.07 -18.54 1.08
CA LEU A 204 -2.79 -18.25 0.46
C LEU A 204 -1.75 -19.35 0.70
N SER A 205 -2.19 -20.55 1.07
CA SER A 205 -1.31 -21.66 1.43
C SER A 205 -0.42 -22.15 0.28
N ALA A 206 -0.81 -21.88 -0.98
CA ALA A 206 -0.05 -22.22 -2.18
C ALA A 206 0.83 -21.08 -2.72
N GLN A 207 0.80 -19.86 -2.13
CA GLN A 207 1.39 -18.64 -2.71
C GLN A 207 2.78 -18.31 -2.15
N SER A 208 3.73 -19.26 -2.20
CA SER A 208 5.08 -19.07 -1.66
C SER A 208 5.92 -18.00 -2.37
N GLU A 209 5.58 -17.65 -3.60
CA GLU A 209 6.26 -16.64 -4.42
C GLU A 209 5.63 -15.24 -4.30
N LEU A 210 4.57 -15.10 -3.47
CA LEU A 210 3.79 -13.86 -3.37
C LEU A 210 4.64 -12.71 -2.80
N LYS A 211 4.71 -11.61 -3.56
CA LYS A 211 5.42 -10.38 -3.21
C LYS A 211 4.48 -9.23 -2.87
N ARG A 212 3.33 -9.17 -3.52
CA ARG A 212 2.37 -8.08 -3.34
C ARG A 212 0.97 -8.62 -3.16
N LEU A 213 0.36 -8.29 -2.03
CA LEU A 213 -1.03 -8.60 -1.73
C LEU A 213 -1.81 -7.32 -1.48
N SER A 214 -2.86 -7.12 -2.26
CA SER A 214 -3.86 -6.09 -2.06
C SER A 214 -5.23 -6.76 -1.93
N CYS A 215 -5.77 -6.79 -0.70
CA CYS A 215 -7.06 -7.44 -0.40
C CYS A 215 -7.99 -6.55 0.45
N GLY A 216 -7.76 -5.24 0.44
CA GLY A 216 -8.56 -4.27 1.17
C GLY A 216 -10.02 -4.19 0.70
N GLY A 217 -10.92 -3.63 1.53
CA GLY A 217 -12.33 -3.46 1.16
C GLY A 217 -13.08 -4.79 0.96
N ASN A 218 -12.78 -5.77 1.80
CA ASN A 218 -13.43 -7.07 1.83
C ASN A 218 -13.89 -7.42 3.26
N PRO A 219 -14.83 -8.37 3.47
CA PRO A 219 -15.22 -8.79 4.80
C PRO A 219 -14.32 -9.90 5.39
N ILE A 220 -12.99 -9.84 5.15
CA ILE A 220 -12.04 -10.87 5.62
C ILE A 220 -11.88 -10.76 7.14
N THR A 221 -12.05 -11.89 7.84
CA THR A 221 -11.97 -11.94 9.31
C THR A 221 -10.65 -12.48 9.84
N SER A 222 -9.90 -13.20 9.03
CA SER A 222 -8.56 -13.74 9.34
C SER A 222 -7.72 -13.84 8.06
N LEU A 223 -6.42 -13.66 8.17
CA LEU A 223 -5.47 -13.72 7.05
C LEU A 223 -4.20 -14.44 7.53
N ASP A 224 -3.94 -15.62 6.99
CA ASP A 224 -2.72 -16.38 7.25
C ASP A 224 -1.71 -16.13 6.13
N LEU A 225 -0.60 -15.48 6.46
CA LEU A 225 0.49 -15.14 5.55
C LEU A 225 1.75 -16.00 5.79
N SER A 226 1.68 -17.00 6.68
CA SER A 226 2.82 -17.83 7.06
C SER A 226 3.48 -18.58 5.88
N LYS A 227 2.75 -18.73 4.77
CA LYS A 227 3.23 -19.36 3.53
C LYS A 227 3.72 -18.37 2.47
N CYS A 228 3.72 -17.07 2.79
CA CYS A 228 4.13 -15.99 1.87
C CYS A 228 5.42 -15.29 2.34
N PRO A 229 6.55 -16.00 2.48
CA PRO A 229 7.77 -15.44 3.10
C PRO A 229 8.42 -14.31 2.29
N ARG A 230 8.08 -14.19 0.99
CA ARG A 230 8.62 -13.18 0.06
C ARG A 230 7.78 -11.92 -0.03
N LEU A 231 6.82 -11.73 0.91
CA LEU A 231 5.90 -10.60 0.86
C LEU A 231 6.66 -9.27 1.09
N GLU A 232 6.59 -8.38 0.11
CA GLU A 232 7.21 -7.06 0.09
C GLU A 232 6.21 -5.93 0.40
N TYR A 233 4.93 -6.15 0.04
CA TYR A 233 3.85 -5.17 0.16
C TYR A 233 2.55 -5.82 0.56
N LEU A 234 1.89 -5.28 1.58
CA LEU A 234 0.58 -5.70 2.05
C LEU A 234 -0.37 -4.52 2.19
N THR A 235 -1.54 -4.59 1.57
CA THR A 235 -2.70 -3.79 1.97
C THR A 235 -3.90 -4.68 2.24
N CYS A 236 -4.38 -4.63 3.48
CA CYS A 236 -5.57 -5.32 3.97
C CYS A 236 -6.51 -4.37 4.72
N MET A 237 -6.49 -3.08 4.37
CA MET A 237 -7.36 -2.05 4.94
C MET A 237 -8.84 -2.36 4.74
N ASN A 238 -9.71 -1.78 5.57
CA ASN A 238 -11.16 -1.92 5.41
C ASN A 238 -11.62 -3.39 5.38
N ASN A 239 -11.16 -4.19 6.35
CA ASN A 239 -11.56 -5.57 6.55
C ASN A 239 -12.14 -5.77 7.98
N GLN A 240 -12.23 -7.01 8.44
CA GLN A 240 -12.72 -7.37 9.78
C GLN A 240 -11.68 -8.18 10.56
N LEU A 241 -10.39 -7.98 10.28
CA LEU A 241 -9.29 -8.70 10.91
C LEU A 241 -9.23 -8.37 12.40
N ARG A 242 -9.11 -9.39 13.24
CA ARG A 242 -8.97 -9.26 14.71
C ARG A 242 -7.54 -9.36 15.20
N SER A 243 -6.71 -10.02 14.42
CA SER A 243 -5.27 -10.14 14.63
C SER A 243 -4.57 -10.25 13.28
N LEU A 244 -3.29 -9.87 13.25
CA LEU A 244 -2.45 -10.03 12.07
C LEU A 244 -1.04 -10.37 12.55
N ASP A 245 -0.53 -11.51 12.11
CA ASP A 245 0.85 -11.94 12.38
C ASP A 245 1.67 -11.86 11.10
N LEU A 246 2.64 -10.95 11.11
CA LEU A 246 3.58 -10.70 10.01
C LEU A 246 5.01 -11.02 10.46
N SER A 247 5.17 -11.76 11.54
CA SER A 247 6.50 -12.09 12.06
C SER A 247 7.39 -12.74 10.99
N SER A 248 8.67 -12.35 10.98
CA SER A 248 9.69 -12.90 10.08
C SER A 248 9.48 -12.65 8.58
N HIS A 249 8.64 -11.68 8.20
CA HIS A 249 8.56 -11.22 6.82
C HIS A 249 9.67 -10.18 6.56
N GLU A 250 10.90 -10.67 6.38
CA GLU A 250 12.11 -9.83 6.30
C GLU A 250 12.11 -8.87 5.11
N GLU A 251 11.45 -9.25 3.99
CA GLU A 251 11.36 -8.44 2.76
C GLU A 251 10.21 -7.41 2.79
N LEU A 252 9.34 -7.45 3.83
CA LEU A 252 8.16 -6.61 3.92
C LEU A 252 8.54 -5.14 4.16
N THR A 253 8.20 -4.27 3.21
CA THR A 253 8.57 -2.84 3.24
C THR A 253 7.42 -1.93 3.63
N MET A 254 6.19 -2.27 3.26
CA MET A 254 5.00 -1.46 3.49
C MET A 254 3.82 -2.30 3.94
N VAL A 255 3.14 -1.85 5.00
CA VAL A 255 1.91 -2.47 5.53
C VAL A 255 0.83 -1.40 5.69
N PHE A 256 -0.32 -1.64 5.08
CA PHE A 256 -1.54 -0.86 5.23
C PHE A 256 -2.62 -1.78 5.77
N CYS A 257 -2.92 -1.68 7.07
CA CYS A 257 -3.94 -2.49 7.73
C CYS A 257 -4.96 -1.63 8.51
N GLY A 258 -5.08 -0.35 8.17
CA GLY A 258 -6.05 0.56 8.76
C GLY A 258 -7.49 0.10 8.61
N ASN A 259 -8.38 0.61 9.45
CA ASN A 259 -9.80 0.29 9.48
C ASN A 259 -10.08 -1.22 9.52
N ASN A 260 -9.67 -1.83 10.64
CA ASN A 260 -9.89 -3.23 10.98
C ASN A 260 -10.32 -3.34 12.45
N GLN A 261 -10.30 -4.54 13.01
CA GLN A 261 -10.59 -4.83 14.43
C GLN A 261 -9.34 -5.43 15.10
N ILE A 262 -8.13 -5.08 14.65
CA ILE A 262 -6.88 -5.68 15.11
C ILE A 262 -6.59 -5.20 16.54
N ALA A 263 -6.61 -6.14 17.48
CA ALA A 263 -6.22 -5.91 18.87
C ALA A 263 -4.74 -6.23 19.13
N GLU A 264 -4.17 -7.14 18.36
CA GLU A 264 -2.77 -7.55 18.47
C GLU A 264 -2.14 -7.63 17.07
N LEU A 265 -0.99 -6.95 16.90
CA LEU A 265 -0.20 -6.96 15.67
C LEU A 265 1.24 -7.37 15.99
N ASN A 266 1.72 -8.40 15.29
CA ASN A 266 3.09 -8.88 15.41
C ASN A 266 3.86 -8.63 14.10
N LEU A 267 4.89 -7.77 14.18
CA LEU A 267 5.80 -7.40 13.10
C LEU A 267 7.25 -7.81 13.42
N SER A 268 7.44 -8.71 14.39
CA SER A 268 8.80 -9.07 14.81
C SER A 268 9.62 -9.66 13.66
N GLY A 269 10.82 -9.12 13.45
CA GLY A 269 11.70 -9.55 12.36
C GLY A 269 11.40 -8.95 10.99
N CYS A 270 10.46 -8.00 10.86
CA CYS A 270 10.25 -7.25 9.61
C CYS A 270 11.36 -6.22 9.41
N THR A 271 12.56 -6.69 9.10
CA THR A 271 13.78 -5.86 9.09
C THR A 271 13.78 -4.77 8.01
N ALA A 272 13.06 -4.98 6.90
CA ALA A 272 12.94 -4.01 5.80
C ALA A 272 11.77 -3.03 5.98
N LEU A 273 10.90 -3.20 6.99
CA LEU A 273 9.68 -2.40 7.15
C LEU A 273 10.02 -0.94 7.40
N ASN A 274 9.47 -0.06 6.55
CA ASN A 274 9.70 1.38 6.64
C ASN A 274 8.40 2.21 6.65
N TYR A 275 7.26 1.61 6.30
CA TYR A 275 5.96 2.26 6.33
C TYR A 275 4.90 1.35 6.94
N LEU A 276 4.16 1.87 7.91
CA LEU A 276 3.11 1.16 8.63
C LEU A 276 1.92 2.10 8.84
N ASP A 277 0.75 1.71 8.34
CA ASP A 277 -0.53 2.37 8.58
C ASP A 277 -1.44 1.44 9.39
N LEU A 278 -1.78 1.88 10.61
CA LEU A 278 -2.58 1.16 11.61
C LEU A 278 -3.87 1.88 11.97
N LEU A 279 -4.15 3.04 11.37
CA LEU A 279 -5.26 3.89 11.78
C LEU A 279 -6.58 3.12 11.89
N GLU A 280 -7.44 3.55 12.82
CA GLU A 280 -8.75 2.94 13.04
C GLU A 280 -8.70 1.42 13.37
N ASN A 281 -7.80 1.03 14.30
CA ASN A 281 -7.76 -0.28 14.93
C ASN A 281 -7.80 -0.13 16.45
N PRO A 282 -8.49 -1.04 17.18
CA PRO A 282 -8.49 -1.04 18.66
C PRO A 282 -7.25 -1.75 19.22
N LEU A 283 -6.05 -1.32 18.80
CA LEU A 283 -4.80 -2.03 19.08
C LEU A 283 -4.42 -1.92 20.57
N GLN A 284 -4.17 -3.06 21.19
CA GLN A 284 -3.71 -3.15 22.59
C GLN A 284 -2.25 -3.55 22.68
N LYS A 285 -1.76 -4.34 21.71
CA LYS A 285 -0.39 -4.83 21.65
C LYS A 285 0.18 -4.67 20.24
N LEU A 286 1.37 -4.10 20.19
CA LEU A 286 2.18 -3.95 19.00
C LEU A 286 3.59 -4.48 19.26
N ASN A 287 4.01 -5.49 18.51
CA ASN A 287 5.38 -6.00 18.55
C ASN A 287 6.11 -5.59 17.27
N ILE A 288 7.09 -4.71 17.41
CA ILE A 288 7.95 -4.18 16.33
C ILE A 288 9.42 -4.56 16.54
N SER A 289 9.71 -5.59 17.32
CA SER A 289 11.08 -6.04 17.55
C SER A 289 11.75 -6.44 16.24
N GLY A 290 12.98 -5.96 16.01
CA GLY A 290 13.72 -6.18 14.77
C GLY A 290 13.29 -5.33 13.56
N CYS A 291 12.36 -4.36 13.70
CA CYS A 291 12.01 -3.43 12.63
C CYS A 291 13.09 -2.35 12.42
N THR A 292 14.29 -2.75 12.08
CA THR A 292 15.49 -1.90 12.06
C THR A 292 15.49 -0.81 10.98
N SER A 293 14.70 -0.96 9.91
CA SER A 293 14.61 0.01 8.80
C SER A 293 13.52 1.07 8.97
N MET A 294 12.68 0.96 10.03
CA MET A 294 11.55 1.86 10.26
C MET A 294 12.03 3.30 10.53
N LYS A 295 11.62 4.25 9.70
CA LYS A 295 12.01 5.66 9.80
C LYS A 295 10.94 6.53 10.47
N LYS A 296 9.70 6.19 10.30
CA LYS A 296 8.54 6.87 10.91
C LYS A 296 7.59 5.82 11.48
N LEU A 297 7.19 6.02 12.73
CA LEU A 297 6.12 5.24 13.36
C LEU A 297 5.06 6.22 13.87
N ASP A 298 3.84 6.06 13.37
CA ASP A 298 2.67 6.80 13.78
C ASP A 298 1.64 5.81 14.34
N VAL A 299 1.49 5.86 15.65
CA VAL A 299 0.59 5.00 16.43
C VAL A 299 -0.26 5.84 17.37
N GLN A 300 -0.62 7.05 16.93
CA GLN A 300 -1.46 7.97 17.68
C GLN A 300 -2.88 7.41 17.84
N SER A 301 -3.47 7.57 19.02
CA SER A 301 -4.90 7.31 19.33
C SER A 301 -5.39 5.88 19.02
N ILE A 302 -4.52 4.86 19.14
CA ILE A 302 -4.89 3.47 18.83
C ILE A 302 -5.11 2.59 20.10
N GLY A 303 -4.91 3.14 21.30
CA GLY A 303 -5.23 2.48 22.57
C GLY A 303 -4.09 1.69 23.20
N LEU A 304 -2.84 1.82 22.76
CA LEU A 304 -1.66 1.11 23.27
C LEU A 304 -1.44 1.36 24.76
N THR A 305 -1.06 0.30 25.50
CA THR A 305 -0.70 0.35 26.93
C THR A 305 0.80 0.31 27.20
N GLY A 306 1.61 -0.09 26.23
CA GLY A 306 3.08 -0.10 26.26
C GLY A 306 3.62 -0.13 24.84
N LEU A 307 4.83 0.42 24.64
CA LEU A 307 5.53 0.38 23.35
C LEU A 307 7.03 0.18 23.60
N ASP A 308 7.57 -0.88 22.99
CA ASP A 308 9.01 -1.10 22.90
C ASP A 308 9.49 -0.88 21.46
N ALA A 309 10.24 0.21 21.26
CA ALA A 309 10.82 0.59 19.97
C ALA A 309 12.36 0.44 19.99
N SER A 310 12.93 -0.26 20.98
CA SER A 310 14.39 -0.33 21.16
C SER A 310 15.16 -0.88 19.98
N ASP A 311 14.55 -1.76 19.16
CA ASP A 311 15.19 -2.31 17.96
C ASP A 311 15.05 -1.40 16.70
N CYS A 312 14.24 -0.34 16.78
CA CYS A 312 13.99 0.55 15.64
C CYS A 312 15.13 1.57 15.47
N THR A 313 16.31 1.09 15.13
CA THR A 313 17.54 1.91 15.11
C THR A 313 17.56 3.02 14.06
N ALA A 314 16.78 2.89 12.98
CA ALA A 314 16.63 3.91 11.94
C ALA A 314 15.49 4.90 12.21
N LEU A 315 14.75 4.76 13.32
CA LEU A 315 13.56 5.56 13.62
C LEU A 315 13.95 7.03 13.82
N GLN A 316 13.39 7.91 12.99
CA GLN A 316 13.62 9.36 13.02
C GLN A 316 12.48 10.11 13.69
N LYS A 317 11.23 9.62 13.49
CA LYS A 317 10.02 10.22 14.04
C LYS A 317 9.13 9.16 14.66
N LEU A 318 8.74 9.41 15.91
CA LEU A 318 7.79 8.61 16.66
C LEU A 318 6.62 9.48 17.10
N ASP A 319 5.41 9.12 16.72
CA ASP A 319 4.19 9.65 17.32
C ASP A 319 3.39 8.52 17.96
N CYS A 320 3.42 8.47 19.28
CA CYS A 320 2.66 7.55 20.11
C CYS A 320 1.75 8.30 21.10
N SER A 321 1.40 9.54 20.78
CA SER A 321 0.51 10.37 21.57
C SER A 321 -0.92 9.83 21.65
N GLN A 322 -1.68 10.32 22.62
CA GLN A 322 -3.09 9.99 22.81
C GLN A 322 -3.36 8.48 22.95
N ASN A 323 -2.53 7.81 23.74
CA ASN A 323 -2.66 6.40 24.06
C ASN A 323 -2.85 6.19 25.58
N ARG A 324 -2.63 4.99 26.06
CA ARG A 324 -2.67 4.62 27.48
C ARG A 324 -1.32 4.07 27.93
N LEU A 325 -0.23 4.57 27.36
CA LEU A 325 1.11 4.04 27.62
C LEU A 325 1.50 4.26 29.07
N THR A 326 1.83 3.18 29.74
CA THR A 326 2.49 3.17 31.06
C THR A 326 4.00 2.97 30.95
N SER A 327 4.47 2.50 29.78
CA SER A 327 5.89 2.30 29.47
C SER A 327 6.17 2.62 27.99
N LEU A 328 7.31 3.28 27.75
CA LEU A 328 7.85 3.58 26.42
C LEU A 328 9.36 3.34 26.44
N ASN A 329 9.83 2.40 25.60
CA ASN A 329 11.25 2.09 25.48
C ASN A 329 11.78 2.56 24.13
N VAL A 330 12.73 3.50 24.13
CA VAL A 330 13.41 4.05 22.96
C VAL A 330 14.93 3.88 23.03
N SER A 331 15.40 2.92 23.85
CA SER A 331 16.83 2.77 24.21
C SER A 331 17.77 2.52 23.01
N GLY A 332 17.27 2.03 21.88
CA GLY A 332 18.07 1.81 20.65
C GLY A 332 17.78 2.78 19.51
N CYS A 333 16.89 3.76 19.71
CA CYS A 333 16.45 4.69 18.66
C CYS A 333 17.50 5.78 18.37
N SER A 334 18.71 5.42 17.96
CA SER A 334 19.84 6.35 17.81
C SER A 334 19.62 7.44 16.77
N ALA A 335 18.73 7.24 15.78
CA ALA A 335 18.38 8.20 14.75
C ALA A 335 17.19 9.10 15.11
N LEU A 336 16.53 8.89 16.28
CA LEU A 336 15.30 9.57 16.66
C LEU A 336 15.56 11.08 16.91
N THR A 337 14.82 11.92 16.16
CA THR A 337 14.91 13.38 16.24
C THR A 337 13.66 14.04 16.80
N ASP A 338 12.49 13.44 16.57
CA ASP A 338 11.17 13.97 16.93
C ASP A 338 10.36 12.86 17.61
N MET A 339 9.98 13.09 18.87
CA MET A 339 9.21 12.15 19.67
C MET A 339 7.98 12.83 20.27
N ARG A 340 6.81 12.29 19.98
CA ARG A 340 5.53 12.70 20.54
C ARG A 340 4.93 11.58 21.34
N CYS A 341 4.81 11.79 22.63
CA CYS A 341 4.20 10.86 23.59
C CYS A 341 3.26 11.56 24.57
N TYR A 342 2.74 12.73 24.18
CA TYR A 342 1.80 13.49 25.00
C TYR A 342 0.45 12.75 25.16
N GLU A 343 -0.34 13.11 26.16
CA GLU A 343 -1.62 12.44 26.49
C GLU A 343 -1.45 10.92 26.65
N ASN A 344 -0.64 10.52 27.63
CA ASN A 344 -0.42 9.12 28.03
C ASN A 344 -0.42 8.97 29.55
N GLN A 345 0.03 7.84 30.09
CA GLN A 345 0.09 7.53 31.52
C GLN A 345 1.53 7.23 31.98
N LEU A 346 2.52 7.81 31.29
CA LEU A 346 3.92 7.60 31.64
C LEU A 346 4.24 8.25 32.97
N THR A 347 4.90 7.50 33.87
CA THR A 347 5.42 8.00 35.14
C THR A 347 6.91 8.29 35.13
N SER A 348 7.62 7.75 34.13
CA SER A 348 9.05 7.96 33.85
C SER A 348 9.31 7.75 32.38
N LEU A 349 10.36 8.37 31.87
CA LEU A 349 10.81 8.24 30.47
C LEU A 349 12.32 8.39 30.41
N ASP A 350 13.01 7.37 29.91
CA ASP A 350 14.45 7.39 29.64
C ASP A 350 14.71 7.53 28.13
N VAL A 351 15.36 8.61 27.74
CA VAL A 351 15.70 8.91 26.34
C VAL A 351 17.21 8.83 26.06
N SER A 352 17.98 8.22 26.96
CA SER A 352 19.45 8.09 26.82
C SER A 352 19.87 7.36 25.55
N GLY A 353 19.03 6.43 25.07
CA GLY A 353 19.24 5.70 23.80
C GLY A 353 18.92 6.47 22.54
N ALA A 354 18.46 7.72 22.64
CA ALA A 354 18.08 8.57 21.51
C ALA A 354 18.93 9.86 21.42
N PRO A 355 20.25 9.76 21.17
CA PRO A 355 21.19 10.89 21.22
C PRO A 355 20.94 11.96 20.16
N SER A 356 20.14 11.66 19.14
CA SER A 356 19.80 12.60 18.06
C SER A 356 18.57 13.46 18.33
N LEU A 357 17.88 13.29 19.49
CA LEU A 357 16.65 14.02 19.82
C LEU A 357 16.84 15.53 19.77
N ARG A 358 15.79 16.22 19.24
CA ARG A 358 15.66 17.67 19.15
C ARG A 358 14.29 18.16 19.59
N TYR A 359 13.26 17.31 19.46
CA TYR A 359 11.89 17.64 19.81
C TYR A 359 11.28 16.53 20.66
N ILE A 360 10.84 16.86 21.86
CA ILE A 360 10.14 15.95 22.78
C ILE A 360 8.83 16.60 23.20
N TYR A 361 7.71 15.99 22.88
CA TYR A 361 6.37 16.38 23.29
C TYR A 361 5.86 15.31 24.26
N CYS A 362 5.90 15.58 25.56
CA CYS A 362 5.49 14.66 26.59
C CYS A 362 4.50 15.25 27.62
N SER A 363 3.88 16.38 27.31
CA SER A 363 2.82 16.96 28.15
C SER A 363 1.69 15.98 28.39
N GLN A 364 0.85 16.24 29.39
CA GLN A 364 -0.29 15.41 29.74
C GLN A 364 0.08 13.93 29.99
N ASN A 365 1.06 13.73 30.85
CA ASN A 365 1.48 12.44 31.40
C ASN A 365 1.45 12.49 32.93
N HIS A 366 2.14 11.57 33.59
CA HIS A 366 2.26 11.50 35.05
C HIS A 366 3.74 11.54 35.49
N ILE A 367 4.61 12.22 34.73
CA ILE A 367 6.06 12.25 34.98
C ILE A 367 6.36 13.32 36.03
N ARG A 368 6.77 12.88 37.25
CA ARG A 368 7.02 13.73 38.40
C ARG A 368 8.27 13.29 39.14
N SER A 369 8.80 14.16 40.00
CA SER A 369 9.85 13.83 40.97
C SER A 369 10.97 12.97 40.35
N GLU A 370 11.22 11.76 40.87
CA GLU A 370 12.25 10.84 40.36
C GLU A 370 12.06 10.49 38.87
N GLY A 371 10.82 10.40 38.38
CA GLY A 371 10.55 10.15 36.95
C GLY A 371 11.00 11.29 36.07
N MET A 372 10.85 12.54 36.52
CA MET A 372 11.33 13.72 35.84
C MET A 372 12.87 13.84 35.94
N ASP A 373 13.46 13.46 37.08
CA ASP A 373 14.93 13.38 37.23
C ASP A 373 15.55 12.44 36.19
N VAL A 374 14.94 11.24 36.01
CA VAL A 374 15.38 10.30 34.96
C VAL A 374 15.30 10.94 33.58
N LEU A 375 14.18 11.60 33.26
CA LEU A 375 13.99 12.21 31.95
C LEU A 375 15.01 13.32 31.67
N VAL A 376 15.16 14.29 32.57
CA VAL A 376 16.11 15.41 32.35
C VAL A 376 17.57 14.96 32.39
N ALA A 377 17.89 13.95 33.21
CA ALA A 377 19.23 13.33 33.23
C ALA A 377 19.54 12.60 31.94
N SER A 378 18.55 11.97 31.30
CA SER A 378 18.70 11.18 30.07
C SER A 378 18.70 12.04 28.78
N LEU A 379 18.29 13.32 28.85
CA LEU A 379 18.29 14.22 27.70
C LEU A 379 19.70 14.32 27.08
N PRO A 380 19.85 14.18 25.75
CA PRO A 380 21.13 14.37 25.08
C PRO A 380 21.55 15.87 25.07
N ASN A 381 22.84 16.13 24.99
CA ASN A 381 23.33 17.50 24.76
C ASN A 381 22.97 17.94 23.35
N THR A 382 22.45 19.16 23.22
CA THR A 382 22.05 19.75 21.94
C THR A 382 22.30 21.26 21.93
N ASN A 383 22.29 21.88 20.75
CA ASN A 383 22.41 23.36 20.65
C ASN A 383 21.03 24.04 20.55
N SER A 384 19.94 23.28 20.31
CA SER A 384 18.59 23.82 20.09
C SER A 384 17.54 22.73 20.23
N GLY A 385 17.39 22.16 21.43
CA GLY A 385 16.33 21.19 21.73
C GLY A 385 15.06 21.89 22.22
N ASN A 386 13.89 21.40 21.84
CA ASN A 386 12.61 21.86 22.36
C ASN A 386 11.95 20.74 23.18
N PHE A 387 11.68 21.04 24.45
CA PHE A 387 11.11 20.12 25.43
C PHE A 387 9.72 20.61 25.85
N TYR A 388 8.68 20.09 25.23
CA TYR A 388 7.27 20.41 25.45
C TYR A 388 6.73 19.51 26.58
N VAL A 389 6.80 20.00 27.80
CA VAL A 389 6.68 19.15 29.01
C VAL A 389 5.36 19.32 29.74
N TYR A 390 4.71 20.47 29.66
CA TYR A 390 3.57 20.81 30.50
C TYR A 390 2.50 21.60 29.73
N GLU A 391 1.22 21.40 30.11
CA GLU A 391 0.07 22.13 29.58
C GLU A 391 -0.76 22.73 30.72
N GLU A 392 -0.74 24.07 30.86
CA GLU A 392 -1.31 24.77 32.01
C GLU A 392 -2.85 24.75 32.07
N ASP A 393 -3.51 24.70 30.91
CA ASP A 393 -4.99 24.76 30.81
C ASP A 393 -5.63 23.36 30.79
N SER A 394 -4.88 22.30 31.12
CA SER A 394 -5.32 20.91 31.10
C SER A 394 -5.15 20.20 32.45
N ASP A 395 -5.65 18.95 32.55
CA ASP A 395 -5.39 18.07 33.69
C ASP A 395 -3.98 17.45 33.64
N ASP A 396 -3.00 18.16 33.10
CA ASP A 396 -1.62 17.69 33.00
C ASP A 396 -1.07 17.39 34.40
N ARG A 397 -0.57 16.16 34.55
CA ARG A 397 -0.02 15.66 35.84
C ARG A 397 1.49 15.59 35.83
N ASN A 398 2.15 16.06 34.80
CA ASN A 398 3.57 16.27 34.82
C ASN A 398 3.92 17.37 35.86
N ALA A 399 5.09 17.26 36.45
CA ALA A 399 5.66 18.33 37.27
C ALA A 399 7.16 18.38 37.02
N ILE A 400 7.67 19.58 36.78
CA ILE A 400 9.10 19.84 36.59
C ILE A 400 9.52 20.97 37.48
N SER A 401 10.52 20.75 38.33
CA SER A 401 11.03 21.75 39.25
C SER A 401 12.02 22.69 38.59
N TYR A 402 12.30 23.83 39.24
CA TYR A 402 13.34 24.79 38.83
C TYR A 402 14.70 24.11 38.55
N ASP A 403 15.13 23.23 39.51
CA ASP A 403 16.41 22.53 39.38
C ASP A 403 16.46 21.58 38.16
N GLN A 404 15.33 20.92 37.86
CA GLN A 404 15.20 20.03 36.70
C GLN A 404 15.19 20.81 35.38
N VAL A 405 14.58 22.00 35.36
CA VAL A 405 14.65 22.92 34.23
C VAL A 405 16.09 23.38 33.99
N ASP A 406 16.80 23.74 35.05
CA ASP A 406 18.24 24.16 34.96
C ASP A 406 19.09 23.01 34.36
N VAL A 407 18.84 21.74 34.74
CA VAL A 407 19.53 20.58 34.14
C VAL A 407 19.21 20.44 32.65
N ALA A 408 17.96 20.60 32.23
CA ALA A 408 17.59 20.53 30.81
C ALA A 408 18.21 21.67 29.99
N GLN A 409 18.16 22.89 30.52
CA GLN A 409 18.74 24.09 29.87
C GLN A 409 20.26 23.98 29.75
N ALA A 410 20.96 23.45 30.76
CA ALA A 410 22.41 23.22 30.71
C ALA A 410 22.82 22.25 29.57
N LYS A 411 21.89 21.36 29.13
CA LYS A 411 22.06 20.46 27.98
C LYS A 411 21.60 21.06 26.65
N GLY A 412 21.16 22.34 26.64
CA GLY A 412 20.75 23.07 25.43
C GLY A 412 19.28 22.87 25.05
N TRP A 413 18.43 22.50 26.01
CA TRP A 413 16.99 22.33 25.79
C TRP A 413 16.22 23.56 26.27
N MET A 414 15.32 24.06 25.42
CA MET A 414 14.31 25.04 25.77
C MET A 414 13.11 24.30 26.36
N VAL A 415 12.82 24.53 27.65
CA VAL A 415 11.67 23.91 28.32
C VAL A 415 10.43 24.75 28.05
N LEU A 416 9.34 24.12 27.62
CA LEU A 416 8.16 24.80 27.11
C LEU A 416 6.88 24.29 27.78
N SER A 417 5.99 25.23 28.17
CA SER A 417 4.61 24.94 28.56
C SER A 417 3.61 25.52 27.54
N LEU A 418 2.47 24.84 27.39
CA LEU A 418 1.34 25.34 26.60
C LEU A 418 0.42 26.18 27.50
N PHE A 419 0.26 27.45 27.18
CA PHE A 419 -0.67 28.36 27.86
C PHE A 419 -1.50 29.13 26.85
N LYS A 420 -2.83 29.05 26.97
CA LYS A 420 -3.80 29.69 26.06
C LYS A 420 -3.48 29.45 24.56
N GLY A 421 -3.14 28.21 24.24
CA GLY A 421 -2.85 27.77 22.88
C GLY A 421 -1.50 28.23 22.31
N LYS A 422 -0.58 28.70 23.18
CA LYS A 422 0.78 29.12 22.81
C LYS A 422 1.82 28.42 23.67
N TRP A 423 2.83 27.87 23.02
CA TRP A 423 4.02 27.37 23.71
C TRP A 423 4.92 28.52 24.14
N LEU A 424 5.21 28.57 25.43
CA LEU A 424 6.03 29.61 26.07
C LEU A 424 7.16 28.93 26.87
N GLU A 425 8.29 29.64 27.03
CA GLU A 425 9.35 29.21 27.94
C GLU A 425 8.77 29.00 29.35
N TYR A 426 9.15 27.91 29.98
CA TYR A 426 8.68 27.50 31.28
C TYR A 426 9.84 27.24 32.23
N ASP A 427 9.84 27.95 33.36
CA ASP A 427 10.93 27.93 34.36
C ASP A 427 10.74 26.84 35.43
N GLY A 428 9.63 26.07 35.38
CA GLY A 428 9.35 25.02 36.35
C GLY A 428 8.52 25.48 37.55
N GLU A 429 8.30 24.54 38.49
CA GLU A 429 7.57 24.73 39.74
C GLU A 429 8.47 24.48 40.96
N ALA A 430 8.03 24.91 42.12
CA ALA A 430 8.71 24.54 43.38
C ALA A 430 8.65 23.02 43.57
N PRO A 431 9.75 22.36 44.05
CA PRO A 431 9.75 20.92 44.31
C PRO A 431 8.59 20.48 45.24
N GLU A 432 7.91 19.37 44.87
CA GLU A 432 6.75 18.86 45.66
C GLU A 432 7.07 18.64 47.16
N SER A 433 8.31 18.35 47.49
CA SER A 433 8.77 18.16 48.88
C SER A 433 8.77 19.44 49.72
N VAL A 434 8.59 20.62 49.09
CA VAL A 434 8.63 21.95 49.77
C VAL A 434 7.23 22.47 50.06
N ALA A 435 6.17 21.90 49.48
CA ALA A 435 4.78 22.31 49.70
C ALA A 435 4.26 22.05 51.15
N SER A 436 5.00 21.34 51.98
CA SER A 436 4.61 20.99 53.38
C SER A 436 5.42 21.69 54.50
N VAL A 437 6.33 22.62 54.14
CA VAL A 437 7.10 23.35 55.16
C VAL A 437 6.83 24.87 55.04
N PRO A 438 6.16 25.46 56.06
CA PRO A 438 6.13 26.92 56.14
C PRO A 438 7.49 27.41 56.66
N SER A 439 8.44 27.67 55.79
CA SER A 439 9.69 28.31 56.20
C SER A 439 10.12 29.37 55.21
N GLU A 440 10.29 30.56 55.75
CA GLU A 440 11.06 31.62 55.20
C GLU A 440 12.42 31.13 54.68
N LYS A 441 12.52 30.84 53.37
CA LYS A 441 13.79 30.83 52.66
C LYS A 441 13.71 31.80 51.45
N ALA A 442 14.56 32.78 51.58
CA ALA A 442 14.62 33.98 50.76
C ALA A 442 15.38 33.78 49.44
N ASP A 443 15.45 32.62 48.81
CA ASP A 443 16.37 32.40 47.71
C ASP A 443 15.75 31.60 46.53
N GLY A 444 14.52 31.94 46.11
CA GLY A 444 14.02 31.51 44.78
C GLY A 444 14.35 32.52 43.67
N PRO A 445 14.37 32.08 42.40
CA PRO A 445 14.62 33.00 41.31
C PRO A 445 13.57 34.12 41.22
N TRP A 446 13.98 35.30 40.75
CA TRP A 446 13.12 36.46 40.57
C TRP A 446 12.65 36.58 39.14
N TYR A 447 11.40 37.03 38.97
CA TYR A 447 10.78 37.20 37.67
C TYR A 447 10.19 38.60 37.53
N ASP A 448 10.18 39.15 36.35
CA ASP A 448 9.40 40.36 36.06
C ASP A 448 7.89 40.06 36.00
N LEU A 449 7.07 41.09 35.84
CA LEU A 449 5.62 40.94 35.74
C LEU A 449 5.14 40.24 34.44
N GLN A 450 6.05 40.00 33.51
CA GLN A 450 5.85 39.27 32.26
C GLN A 450 6.34 37.82 32.36
N GLY A 451 6.80 37.39 33.58
CA GLY A 451 7.25 36.01 33.81
C GLY A 451 8.67 35.69 33.31
N ARG A 452 9.48 36.72 32.95
CA ARG A 452 10.87 36.52 32.54
C ARG A 452 11.78 36.51 33.77
N ARG A 453 12.67 35.49 33.84
CA ARG A 453 13.65 35.36 34.95
C ARG A 453 14.60 36.52 34.98
N LEU A 454 14.81 37.11 36.18
CA LEU A 454 15.74 38.18 36.41
C LEU A 454 17.05 37.60 36.96
N GLN A 455 18.18 38.00 36.39
CA GLN A 455 19.51 37.54 36.82
C GLN A 455 19.98 38.13 38.16
N MET A 456 19.32 39.20 38.59
CA MET A 456 19.60 39.86 39.88
C MET A 456 18.31 40.42 40.44
N VAL A 457 18.27 40.58 41.78
CA VAL A 457 17.16 41.27 42.48
C VAL A 457 17.03 42.67 41.90
N PRO A 458 15.87 43.11 41.43
CA PRO A 458 15.65 44.47 41.00
C PRO A 458 15.90 45.44 42.16
N GLN A 459 16.72 46.46 41.96
CA GLN A 459 16.96 47.45 43.00
C GLN A 459 15.77 48.37 43.26
N LYS A 460 14.79 48.42 42.38
CA LYS A 460 13.48 49.10 42.53
C LYS A 460 12.45 48.42 41.61
N GLY A 461 11.19 48.36 42.10
CA GLY A 461 10.06 47.93 41.30
C GLY A 461 9.33 46.72 41.85
N ILE A 462 8.47 46.12 41.02
CA ILE A 462 7.64 44.97 41.36
C ILE A 462 8.21 43.76 40.63
N TYR A 463 8.38 42.66 41.37
CA TYR A 463 8.86 41.39 40.87
C TYR A 463 8.10 40.23 41.48
N ILE A 464 8.21 39.03 40.92
CA ILE A 464 7.62 37.79 41.43
C ILE A 464 8.75 36.92 41.95
N GLN A 465 8.58 36.40 43.16
CA GLN A 465 9.48 35.43 43.80
C GLN A 465 8.62 34.37 44.53
N ASN A 466 8.87 33.11 44.28
CA ASN A 466 8.08 31.98 44.83
C ASN A 466 6.58 32.17 44.59
N GLY A 467 6.18 32.57 43.38
CA GLY A 467 4.78 32.78 42.97
C GLY A 467 4.09 33.99 43.66
N LYS A 468 4.82 34.78 44.47
CA LYS A 468 4.26 35.95 45.17
C LYS A 468 4.83 37.25 44.64
N LYS A 469 3.94 38.19 44.41
CA LYS A 469 4.32 39.56 44.02
C LYS A 469 5.05 40.27 45.17
N LYS A 470 6.24 40.71 44.96
CA LYS A 470 7.06 41.47 45.88
C LYS A 470 7.42 42.85 45.36
N THR A 471 7.60 43.78 46.22
CA THR A 471 8.04 45.16 45.90
C THR A 471 9.33 45.47 46.61
N HIS A 472 10.33 45.98 45.86
CA HIS A 472 11.48 46.61 46.48
C HIS A 472 11.22 48.11 46.55
N PRO A 473 11.36 48.74 47.75
CA PRO A 473 11.09 50.16 47.94
C PRO A 473 11.98 51.07 47.11
#